data_1cb65883da042e47fe59b64b14388f24
#
_entry.id   1cb65883da042e47fe59b64b14388f24
#
_cell.length_a   1.000
_cell.length_b   1.000
_cell.length_c   1.000
_cell.angle_alpha   90.00
_cell.angle_beta   90.00
_cell.angle_gamma   90.00
#
_symmetry.space_group_name_H-M   'P 1'
#
loop_
_entity.id
_entity.type
_entity.pdbx_description
1 polymer ?
#
loop_
_entity_poly.entity_id
_entity_poly.type
_entity_poly.pdbx_seq_one_letter_code
_entity_poly.pdbx_strand_id
1 'polypeptide(L)'
;MDWLSRTELLLGEERLGLLKKAHVLVAGLGGVGAYAAEQLCRAGIGEMTIIDGDCVDVTNKNRQLPALDSNIGKAKAEIMATRFRDINPDTKLHVINDFIKDDRMVDILEMAKYDYV
;
A
#
# COMPACT_ATOMS: atom_id res chain seq x y z
N MET A 1 14.33 -11.76 17.59
CA MET A 1 14.40 -10.38 17.13
C MET A 1 13.28 -10.14 16.13
N ASP A 2 12.47 -9.12 16.36
CA ASP A 2 11.40 -8.73 15.44
C ASP A 2 11.98 -8.12 14.16
N TRP A 3 11.31 -8.29 13.04
CA TRP A 3 11.73 -7.73 11.74
C TRP A 3 11.74 -6.19 11.74
N LEU A 4 11.03 -5.54 12.66
CA LEU A 4 11.02 -4.09 12.85
C LEU A 4 12.07 -3.60 13.84
N SER A 5 12.93 -4.45 14.37
CA SER A 5 13.89 -4.07 15.41
C SER A 5 14.85 -2.96 14.97
N ARG A 6 15.29 -2.96 13.73
CA ARG A 6 16.16 -1.89 13.20
C ARG A 6 15.41 -0.58 12.99
N THR A 7 14.16 -0.65 12.57
CA THR A 7 13.27 0.52 12.47
C THR A 7 13.06 1.13 13.85
N GLU A 8 12.85 0.29 14.86
CA GLU A 8 12.71 0.72 16.25
C GLU A 8 13.95 1.43 16.78
N LEU A 9 15.15 0.98 16.41
CA LEU A 9 16.40 1.66 16.75
C LEU A 9 16.45 3.09 16.19
N LEU A 10 15.89 3.29 15.00
CA LEU A 10 15.86 4.61 14.36
C LEU A 10 14.78 5.53 14.93
N LEU A 11 13.55 5.01 15.06
CA LEU A 11 12.38 5.80 15.42
C LEU A 11 12.12 5.86 16.91
N GLY A 12 12.47 4.82 17.65
CA GLY A 12 12.08 4.59 19.03
C GLY A 12 10.74 3.87 19.13
N GLU A 13 10.48 3.29 20.29
CA GLU A 13 9.29 2.49 20.57
C GLU A 13 7.99 3.32 20.44
N GLU A 14 8.01 4.55 20.92
CA GLU A 14 6.84 5.43 20.90
C GLU A 14 6.39 5.76 19.47
N ARG A 15 7.32 6.18 18.62
CA ARG A 15 7.02 6.53 17.21
C ARG A 15 6.62 5.31 16.41
N LEU A 16 7.27 4.18 16.61
CA LEU A 16 6.88 2.93 15.98
C LEU A 16 5.46 2.53 16.39
N GLY A 17 5.10 2.73 17.67
CA GLY A 17 3.75 2.52 18.17
C GLY A 17 2.71 3.41 17.48
N LEU A 18 3.06 4.65 17.17
CA LEU A 18 2.19 5.57 16.41
C LEU A 18 1.94 5.06 14.99
N LEU A 19 2.98 4.56 14.31
CA LEU A 19 2.82 3.94 12.99
C LEU A 19 1.90 2.74 13.02
N LYS A 20 1.99 1.90 14.03
CA LYS A 20 1.14 0.72 14.20
C LYS A 20 -0.34 1.07 14.42
N LYS A 21 -0.65 2.29 14.79
CA LYS A 21 -2.01 2.80 14.97
C LYS A 21 -2.51 3.64 13.81
N ALA A 22 -1.64 4.00 12.87
CA ALA A 22 -1.98 4.89 11.77
C ALA A 22 -2.65 4.14 10.62
N HIS A 23 -3.57 4.81 9.95
CA HIS A 23 -4.23 4.36 8.74
C HIS A 23 -3.92 5.31 7.60
N VAL A 24 -3.29 4.80 6.55
CA VAL A 24 -2.92 5.57 5.35
C VAL A 24 -3.67 5.04 4.14
N LEU A 25 -4.20 5.96 3.34
CA LEU A 25 -4.80 5.65 2.05
C LEU A 25 -3.81 5.99 0.94
N VAL A 26 -3.53 5.02 0.09
CA VAL A 26 -2.69 5.21 -1.10
C VAL A 26 -3.55 5.02 -2.34
N ALA A 27 -3.77 6.10 -3.07
CA ALA A 27 -4.56 6.12 -4.29
C ALA A 27 -3.62 6.04 -5.50
N GLY A 28 -3.70 4.93 -6.22
CA GLY A 28 -2.85 4.65 -7.37
C GLY A 28 -1.60 3.84 -7.02
N LEU A 29 -1.38 2.75 -7.76
CA LEU A 29 -0.28 1.81 -7.56
C LEU A 29 0.64 1.76 -8.81
N GLY A 30 0.90 2.94 -9.35
CA GLY A 30 1.82 3.11 -10.48
C GLY A 30 3.27 3.35 -10.05
N GLY A 31 3.97 4.22 -10.79
CA GLY A 31 5.40 4.46 -10.60
C GLY A 31 5.80 5.05 -9.25
N VAL A 32 4.90 5.80 -8.60
CA VAL A 32 5.15 6.42 -7.29
C VAL A 32 4.38 5.69 -6.19
N GLY A 33 3.07 5.46 -6.40
CA GLY A 33 2.18 4.93 -5.37
C GLY A 33 2.57 3.55 -4.86
N ALA A 34 2.94 2.63 -5.74
CA ALA A 34 3.34 1.27 -5.36
C ALA A 34 4.58 1.29 -4.46
N TYR A 35 5.58 2.08 -4.79
CA TYR A 35 6.79 2.23 -3.97
C TYR A 35 6.48 2.89 -2.63
N ALA A 36 5.66 3.95 -2.63
CA ALA A 36 5.25 4.62 -1.39
C ALA A 36 4.51 3.66 -0.46
N ALA A 37 3.55 2.91 -0.99
CA ALA A 37 2.80 1.92 -0.21
C ALA A 37 3.71 0.81 0.34
N GLU A 38 4.67 0.34 -0.45
CA GLU A 38 5.61 -0.68 0.01
C GLU A 38 6.48 -0.16 1.16
N GLN A 39 6.98 1.07 1.07
CA GLN A 39 7.79 1.65 2.13
C GLN A 39 6.99 1.82 3.43
N LEU A 40 5.72 2.23 3.34
CA LEU A 40 4.83 2.29 4.49
C LEU A 40 4.64 0.90 5.11
N CYS A 41 4.39 -0.08 4.27
CA CYS A 41 4.24 -1.49 4.68
C CYS A 41 5.49 -1.98 5.43
N ARG A 42 6.67 -1.72 4.88
CA ARG A 42 7.97 -2.11 5.46
C ARG A 42 8.32 -1.30 6.72
N ALA A 43 7.76 -0.11 6.88
CA ALA A 43 7.96 0.71 8.08
C ALA A 43 7.09 0.25 9.26
N GLY A 44 6.15 -0.65 9.03
CA GLY A 44 5.29 -1.20 10.08
C GLY A 44 3.97 -0.49 10.25
N ILE A 45 3.45 0.13 9.17
CA ILE A 45 2.11 0.76 9.20
C ILE A 45 1.05 -0.24 9.67
N GLY A 46 0.16 0.16 10.58
CA GLY A 46 -0.83 -0.73 11.15
C GLY A 46 -2.04 -0.99 10.26
N GLU A 47 -2.43 0.01 9.50
CA GLU A 47 -3.58 -0.10 8.60
C GLU A 47 -3.33 0.69 7.31
N MET A 48 -3.68 0.11 6.18
CA MET A 48 -3.47 0.76 4.87
C MET A 48 -4.61 0.38 3.92
N THR A 49 -5.11 1.37 3.20
CA THR A 49 -6.06 1.16 2.11
C THR A 49 -5.35 1.46 0.79
N ILE A 50 -5.39 0.55 -0.13
CA ILE A 50 -4.80 0.72 -1.47
C ILE A 50 -5.88 0.67 -2.53
N ILE A 51 -5.78 1.55 -3.53
CA ILE A 51 -6.77 1.68 -4.60
C ILE A 51 -6.06 1.73 -5.95
N ASP A 52 -6.46 0.86 -6.86
CA ASP A 52 -6.09 0.93 -8.27
C ASP A 52 -7.04 0.06 -9.09
N GLY A 53 -7.52 0.57 -10.22
CA GLY A 53 -8.42 -0.18 -11.12
C GLY A 53 -7.70 -0.76 -12.34
N ASP A 54 -6.42 -0.45 -12.53
CA ASP A 54 -5.67 -0.89 -13.70
C ASP A 54 -5.11 -2.30 -13.56
N CYS A 55 -4.89 -2.92 -14.73
CA CYS A 55 -4.07 -4.11 -14.86
C CYS A 55 -2.65 -3.71 -15.29
N VAL A 56 -1.69 -4.60 -15.04
CA VAL A 56 -0.30 -4.38 -15.44
C VAL A 56 -0.19 -4.46 -16.95
N ASP A 57 0.45 -3.46 -17.56
CA ASP A 57 0.79 -3.41 -18.98
C ASP A 57 2.29 -3.56 -19.18
N VAL A 58 2.70 -4.10 -20.30
CA VAL A 58 4.12 -4.30 -20.62
C VAL A 58 4.92 -3.00 -20.59
N THR A 59 4.31 -1.87 -20.93
CA THR A 59 4.94 -0.55 -20.92
C THR A 59 5.22 -0.04 -19.51
N ASN A 60 4.62 -0.65 -18.48
CA ASN A 60 4.84 -0.29 -17.09
C ASN A 60 6.18 -0.81 -16.53
N LYS A 61 6.81 -1.77 -17.21
CA LYS A 61 8.00 -2.47 -16.73
C LYS A 61 9.20 -1.54 -16.47
N ASN A 62 9.26 -0.44 -17.16
CA ASN A 62 10.38 0.49 -17.02
C ASN A 62 10.43 1.23 -15.67
N ARG A 63 9.31 1.27 -14.92
CA ARG A 63 9.22 2.10 -13.70
C ARG A 63 8.28 1.62 -12.61
N GLN A 64 7.38 0.66 -12.87
CA GLN A 64 6.35 0.27 -11.91
C GLN A 64 6.69 -1.03 -11.19
N LEU A 65 6.60 -0.99 -9.87
CA LEU A 65 6.94 -2.12 -9.01
C LEU A 65 6.15 -3.41 -9.32
N PRO A 66 4.84 -3.37 -9.60
CA PRO A 66 4.08 -4.59 -9.91
C PRO A 66 4.36 -5.16 -11.30
N ALA A 67 5.09 -4.43 -12.14
CA ALA A 67 5.24 -4.77 -13.57
C ALA A 67 6.37 -5.76 -13.80
N LEU A 68 6.04 -7.03 -13.70
CA LEU A 68 6.89 -8.17 -14.03
C LEU A 68 6.25 -8.94 -15.20
N ASP A 69 7.06 -9.65 -15.98
CA ASP A 69 6.53 -10.47 -17.10
C ASP A 69 5.42 -11.42 -16.64
N SER A 70 5.59 -12.04 -15.48
CA SER A 70 4.60 -12.96 -14.89
C SER A 70 3.31 -12.29 -14.46
N ASN A 71 3.29 -10.96 -14.37
CA ASN A 71 2.16 -10.18 -13.84
C ASN A 71 1.39 -9.42 -14.94
N ILE A 72 1.86 -9.45 -16.18
CA ILE A 72 1.19 -8.75 -17.29
C ILE A 72 -0.27 -9.18 -17.38
N GLY A 73 -1.18 -8.21 -17.41
CA GLY A 73 -2.62 -8.43 -17.49
C GLY A 73 -3.31 -8.65 -16.16
N LYS A 74 -2.57 -8.79 -15.08
CA LYS A 74 -3.14 -8.95 -13.71
C LYS A 74 -3.44 -7.61 -13.07
N ALA A 75 -4.42 -7.58 -12.17
CA ALA A 75 -4.80 -6.36 -11.43
C ALA A 75 -3.67 -5.90 -10.53
N LYS A 76 -3.25 -4.63 -10.65
CA LYS A 76 -2.19 -4.04 -9.83
C LYS A 76 -2.52 -4.12 -8.35
N ALA A 77 -3.76 -3.84 -7.97
CA ALA A 77 -4.20 -3.88 -6.58
C ALA A 77 -4.02 -5.27 -5.96
N GLU A 78 -4.37 -6.32 -6.68
CA GLU A 78 -4.23 -7.70 -6.20
C GLU A 78 -2.76 -8.14 -6.09
N ILE A 79 -1.93 -7.78 -7.06
CA ILE A 79 -0.50 -8.07 -7.04
C ILE A 79 0.15 -7.44 -5.83
N MET A 80 -0.11 -6.16 -5.62
CA MET A 80 0.49 -5.42 -4.51
C MET A 80 -0.07 -5.88 -3.16
N ALA A 81 -1.34 -6.24 -3.09
CA ALA A 81 -1.93 -6.79 -1.87
C ALA A 81 -1.23 -8.08 -1.43
N THR A 82 -1.02 -9.00 -2.35
CA THR A 82 -0.31 -10.25 -2.08
C THR A 82 1.11 -9.98 -1.57
N ARG A 83 1.80 -9.06 -2.21
CA ARG A 83 3.16 -8.66 -1.83
C ARG A 83 3.19 -8.02 -0.43
N PHE A 84 2.28 -7.09 -0.14
CA PHE A 84 2.24 -6.39 1.14
C PHE A 84 1.89 -7.32 2.30
N ARG A 85 0.99 -8.27 2.10
CA ARG A 85 0.65 -9.28 3.12
C ARG A 85 1.82 -10.20 3.42
N ASP A 86 2.66 -10.45 2.44
CA ASP A 86 3.88 -11.26 2.62
C ASP A 86 4.99 -10.48 3.35
N ILE A 87 5.07 -9.17 3.14
CA ILE A 87 6.02 -8.29 3.83
C ILE A 87 5.59 -8.08 5.29
N ASN A 88 4.33 -7.71 5.50
CA ASN A 88 3.81 -7.33 6.81
C ASN A 88 2.43 -7.97 7.03
N PRO A 89 2.39 -9.23 7.53
CA PRO A 89 1.12 -9.93 7.75
C PRO A 89 0.25 -9.29 8.84
N ASP A 90 0.81 -8.43 9.68
CA ASP A 90 0.07 -7.76 10.76
C ASP A 90 -0.68 -6.50 10.27
N THR A 91 -0.33 -5.97 9.11
CA THR A 91 -1.03 -4.80 8.56
C THR A 91 -2.47 -5.16 8.20
N LYS A 92 -3.42 -4.34 8.68
CA LYS A 92 -4.80 -4.42 8.25
C LYS A 92 -4.93 -3.76 6.88
N LEU A 93 -4.98 -4.58 5.83
CA LEU A 93 -4.95 -4.12 4.45
C LEU A 93 -6.35 -4.17 3.82
N HIS A 94 -6.80 -3.01 3.33
CA HIS A 94 -8.03 -2.88 2.56
C HIS A 94 -7.68 -2.67 1.09
N VAL A 95 -8.22 -3.48 0.22
CA VAL A 95 -7.91 -3.49 -1.21
C VAL A 95 -9.12 -3.06 -2.01
N ILE A 96 -9.00 -1.99 -2.76
CA ILE A 96 -10.07 -1.50 -3.65
C ILE A 96 -9.56 -1.61 -5.08
N ASN A 97 -10.02 -2.63 -5.79
CA ASN A 97 -9.72 -2.86 -7.20
C ASN A 97 -10.75 -2.11 -8.04
N ASP A 98 -10.61 -0.80 -8.11
CA ASP A 98 -11.54 0.07 -8.84
C ASP A 98 -10.79 1.32 -9.32
N PHE A 99 -11.37 1.98 -10.34
CA PHE A 99 -10.81 3.24 -10.84
C PHE A 99 -11.10 4.39 -9.89
N ILE A 100 -10.15 5.31 -9.82
CA ILE A 100 -10.25 6.51 -9.00
C ILE A 100 -11.07 7.54 -9.78
N LYS A 101 -12.32 7.76 -9.37
CA LYS A 101 -13.23 8.74 -9.94
C LYS A 101 -13.73 9.68 -8.84
N ASP A 102 -14.09 10.90 -9.18
CA ASP A 102 -14.42 11.94 -8.20
C ASP A 102 -15.50 11.54 -7.20
N ASP A 103 -16.64 11.05 -7.68
CA ASP A 103 -17.75 10.60 -6.83
C ASP A 103 -17.38 9.36 -6.01
N ARG A 104 -16.61 8.44 -6.59
CA ARG A 104 -16.12 7.25 -5.89
C ARG A 104 -15.11 7.62 -4.81
N MET A 105 -14.26 8.62 -5.04
CA MET A 105 -13.28 9.10 -4.05
C MET A 105 -13.95 9.71 -2.83
N VAL A 106 -15.05 10.43 -3.00
CA VAL A 106 -15.80 10.97 -1.86
C VAL A 106 -16.27 9.84 -0.96
N ASP A 107 -16.86 8.80 -1.53
CA ASP A 107 -17.32 7.63 -0.78
C ASP A 107 -16.16 6.95 -0.04
N ILE A 108 -15.03 6.76 -0.70
CA ILE A 108 -13.85 6.12 -0.12
C ILE A 108 -13.29 6.94 1.03
N LEU A 109 -13.21 8.26 0.88
CA LEU A 109 -12.71 9.15 1.93
C LEU A 109 -13.62 9.18 3.15
N GLU A 110 -14.92 8.89 2.97
CA GLU A 110 -15.90 8.83 4.04
C GLU A 110 -16.00 7.45 4.71
N MET A 111 -15.41 6.40 4.10
CA MET A 111 -15.50 5.02 4.61
C MET A 111 -14.78 4.81 5.92
N ALA A 112 -13.73 5.58 6.19
CA ALA A 112 -12.89 5.43 7.36
C ALA A 112 -12.20 6.75 7.71
N LYS A 113 -11.62 6.78 8.91
CA LYS A 113 -10.76 7.90 9.32
C LYS A 113 -9.33 7.59 8.94
N TYR A 114 -8.82 8.33 7.96
CA TYR A 114 -7.42 8.20 7.54
C TYR A 114 -6.56 9.24 8.25
N ASP A 115 -5.38 8.83 8.67
CA ASP A 115 -4.39 9.75 9.25
C ASP A 115 -3.63 10.50 8.15
N TYR A 116 -3.53 9.87 6.95
CA TYR A 116 -2.86 10.45 5.78
C TYR A 116 -3.43 9.86 4.49
N VAL A 117 -3.42 10.66 3.44
CA VAL A 117 -3.83 10.24 2.09
C VAL A 117 -2.74 10.58 1.09
#